data_f9d3700e605436271ae3c4f600add993
#
_entry.id   f9d3700e605436271ae3c4f600add993
#
_cell.length_a   1.000
_cell.length_b   1.000
_cell.length_c   1.000
_cell.angle_alpha   90.00
_cell.angle_beta   90.00
_cell.angle_gamma   90.00
#
_symmetry.space_group_name_H-M   'P 1'
#
loop_
_entity.id
_entity.type
_entity.pdbx_description
1 polymer ?
#
loop_
_entity_poly.entity_id
_entity_poly.type
_entity_poly.pdbx_seq_one_letter_code
_entity_poly.pdbx_strand_id
1 'polypeptide(L)'
;MSGQGKVAVLFGGRSAEREISLMSGRNVLDALCRAGVDAHAFDPAEKEIFDLRREGYSRVFIALHGRYGEDGTVQGALELLGIPYTGSGVMASALAMDKVRTKMVWTAAGIPTPRFEVIDAGSDWDGVARRLGLPLIVKPAREGSTIGLTKVTEAAALPGAYALAAGHDALVMAEEFIEGSELTAGFLGDEALPLIRIEAPQGNYDYQNKYFSDETKYHCPCGLPDAEEQRIRSMVMKSARVLGCAGWGRADLIRKADGSVQFLEMNTSPGMTGHSLVPMAARQAGLSFEQLVLRILELAHVG
;
A
#
# COMPACT_ATOMS: atom_id res chain seq x y z
N MET A 1 9.28 -16.97 -25.65
CA MET A 1 8.12 -16.16 -25.23
C MET A 1 7.91 -14.98 -26.19
N SER A 2 7.52 -15.25 -27.40
CA SER A 2 7.23 -14.23 -28.45
C SER A 2 5.73 -14.04 -28.54
N GLY A 3 5.16 -13.04 -27.84
CA GLY A 3 3.72 -12.78 -27.88
C GLY A 3 3.15 -11.79 -26.88
N GLN A 4 3.96 -11.17 -26.05
CA GLN A 4 3.44 -10.29 -24.99
C GLN A 4 3.15 -8.84 -25.47
N GLY A 5 3.47 -8.48 -26.71
CA GLY A 5 3.30 -7.11 -27.19
C GLY A 5 4.12 -6.08 -26.42
N LYS A 6 3.96 -4.80 -26.76
CA LYS A 6 4.68 -3.68 -26.15
C LYS A 6 4.12 -3.36 -24.75
N VAL A 7 4.95 -3.32 -23.74
CA VAL A 7 4.59 -3.06 -22.33
C VAL A 7 5.01 -1.66 -21.92
N ALA A 8 4.11 -0.88 -21.33
CA ALA A 8 4.46 0.37 -20.66
C ALA A 8 4.68 0.12 -19.17
N VAL A 9 5.79 0.61 -18.61
CA VAL A 9 5.97 0.73 -17.18
C VAL A 9 5.63 2.15 -16.78
N LEU A 10 4.51 2.34 -16.08
CA LEU A 10 4.06 3.65 -15.62
C LEU A 10 4.74 3.97 -14.30
N PHE A 11 5.56 5.03 -14.28
CA PHE A 11 6.23 5.51 -13.07
C PHE A 11 6.50 7.02 -13.14
N GLY A 12 6.92 7.63 -12.04
CA GLY A 12 7.02 9.07 -11.91
C GLY A 12 5.69 9.68 -11.46
N GLY A 13 4.93 10.26 -12.39
CA GLY A 13 3.65 10.88 -12.08
C GLY A 13 3.77 12.20 -11.31
N ARG A 14 2.65 12.67 -10.72
CA ARG A 14 2.56 14.01 -10.09
C ARG A 14 2.31 13.97 -8.58
N SER A 15 2.35 12.78 -7.96
CA SER A 15 2.13 12.64 -6.51
C SER A 15 3.34 13.10 -5.68
N ALA A 16 3.14 13.25 -4.37
CA ALA A 16 4.22 13.50 -3.43
C ALA A 16 5.24 12.34 -3.36
N GLU A 17 4.88 11.15 -3.84
CA GLU A 17 5.72 9.95 -3.84
C GLU A 17 6.46 9.72 -5.18
N ARG A 18 6.56 10.78 -6.03
CA ARG A 18 7.20 10.72 -7.35
C ARG A 18 8.59 10.08 -7.33
N GLU A 19 9.44 10.43 -6.38
CA GLU A 19 10.82 9.91 -6.31
C GLU A 19 10.85 8.39 -6.07
N ILE A 20 10.01 7.90 -5.19
CA ILE A 20 9.89 6.45 -4.92
C ILE A 20 9.34 5.73 -6.15
N SER A 21 8.38 6.36 -6.85
CA SER A 21 7.84 5.83 -8.09
C SER A 21 8.90 5.74 -9.19
N LEU A 22 9.76 6.75 -9.33
CA LEU A 22 10.88 6.73 -10.27
C LEU A 22 11.87 5.61 -9.98
N MET A 23 12.21 5.38 -8.71
CA MET A 23 13.11 4.28 -8.30
C MET A 23 12.46 2.91 -8.55
N SER A 24 11.21 2.72 -8.11
CA SER A 24 10.44 1.49 -8.32
C SER A 24 10.31 1.15 -9.80
N GLY A 25 9.90 2.14 -10.60
CA GLY A 25 9.66 1.96 -12.03
C GLY A 25 10.91 1.62 -12.81
N ARG A 26 12.07 2.23 -12.49
CA ARG A 26 13.35 1.90 -13.11
C ARG A 26 13.74 0.45 -12.82
N ASN A 27 13.64 0.00 -11.57
CA ASN A 27 13.95 -1.37 -11.19
C ASN A 27 13.05 -2.38 -11.93
N VAL A 28 11.74 -2.08 -12.02
CA VAL A 28 10.78 -2.92 -12.75
C VAL A 28 11.11 -2.95 -14.25
N LEU A 29 11.35 -1.78 -14.86
CA LEU A 29 11.71 -1.68 -16.28
C LEU A 29 12.96 -2.49 -16.60
N ASP A 30 14.02 -2.32 -15.81
CA ASP A 30 15.27 -3.04 -15.98
C ASP A 30 15.06 -4.55 -15.84
N ALA A 31 14.25 -4.99 -14.88
CA ALA A 31 13.95 -6.42 -14.70
C ALA A 31 13.18 -7.00 -15.88
N LEU A 32 12.16 -6.29 -16.40
CA LEU A 32 11.40 -6.70 -17.57
C LEU A 32 12.29 -6.77 -18.82
N CYS A 33 13.15 -5.77 -19.04
CA CYS A 33 14.09 -5.75 -20.16
C CYS A 33 15.08 -6.91 -20.08
N ARG A 34 15.65 -7.19 -18.88
CA ARG A 34 16.54 -8.37 -18.69
C ARG A 34 15.84 -9.69 -18.95
N ALA A 35 14.55 -9.76 -18.64
CA ALA A 35 13.73 -10.94 -18.93
C ALA A 35 13.28 -11.05 -20.41
N GLY A 36 13.70 -10.13 -21.27
CA GLY A 36 13.38 -10.13 -22.71
C GLY A 36 11.99 -9.62 -23.05
N VAL A 37 11.33 -8.88 -22.16
CA VAL A 37 10.05 -8.21 -22.40
C VAL A 37 10.31 -6.90 -23.16
N ASP A 38 9.52 -6.58 -24.18
CA ASP A 38 9.54 -5.30 -24.90
C ASP A 38 8.89 -4.21 -24.00
N ALA A 39 9.62 -3.78 -22.97
CA ALA A 39 9.13 -2.85 -21.96
C ALA A 39 9.75 -1.46 -22.12
N HIS A 40 8.93 -0.43 -21.92
CA HIS A 40 9.32 0.98 -22.08
C HIS A 40 8.84 1.83 -20.94
N ALA A 41 9.62 2.87 -20.61
CA ALA A 41 9.25 3.87 -19.61
C ALA A 41 8.09 4.74 -20.12
N PHE A 42 7.13 5.01 -19.23
CA PHE A 42 6.05 5.94 -19.48
C PHE A 42 5.76 6.76 -18.22
N ASP A 43 6.08 8.07 -18.26
CA ASP A 43 5.81 8.99 -17.16
C ASP A 43 4.55 9.82 -17.49
N PRO A 44 3.42 9.64 -16.77
CA PRO A 44 2.21 10.40 -17.01
C PRO A 44 2.30 11.89 -16.56
N ALA A 45 3.41 12.33 -15.98
CA ALA A 45 3.70 13.76 -15.79
C ALA A 45 4.23 14.42 -17.07
N GLU A 46 4.79 13.63 -17.99
CA GLU A 46 5.45 14.08 -19.22
C GLU A 46 4.66 13.73 -20.48
N LYS A 47 3.83 12.68 -20.43
CA LYS A 47 3.02 12.18 -21.55
C LYS A 47 1.56 12.08 -21.18
N GLU A 48 0.69 12.25 -22.15
CA GLU A 48 -0.74 12.02 -21.97
C GLU A 48 -1.05 10.53 -21.87
N ILE A 49 -1.86 10.11 -20.89
CA ILE A 49 -2.17 8.68 -20.65
C ILE A 49 -2.79 8.03 -21.89
N PHE A 50 -3.53 8.78 -22.73
CA PHE A 50 -4.14 8.29 -23.95
C PHE A 50 -3.14 8.00 -25.08
N ASP A 51 -1.89 8.45 -24.97
CA ASP A 51 -0.83 8.11 -25.90
C ASP A 51 -0.42 6.64 -25.81
N LEU A 52 -0.70 5.97 -24.70
CA LEU A 52 -0.50 4.53 -24.56
C LEU A 52 -1.11 3.75 -25.73
N ARG A 53 -2.35 4.08 -26.11
CA ARG A 53 -3.03 3.43 -27.24
C ARG A 53 -2.43 3.86 -28.59
N ARG A 54 -2.10 5.15 -28.74
CA ARG A 54 -1.50 5.69 -29.98
C ARG A 54 -0.11 5.09 -30.24
N GLU A 55 0.67 4.88 -29.19
CA GLU A 55 2.01 4.29 -29.27
C GLU A 55 2.00 2.76 -29.32
N GLY A 56 0.81 2.12 -29.32
CA GLY A 56 0.65 0.67 -29.52
C GLY A 56 0.99 -0.18 -28.29
N TYR A 57 0.89 0.37 -27.09
CA TYR A 57 1.04 -0.43 -25.88
C TYR A 57 -0.13 -1.40 -25.68
N SER A 58 0.20 -2.65 -25.39
CA SER A 58 -0.77 -3.74 -25.23
C SER A 58 -0.99 -4.12 -23.77
N ARG A 59 -0.12 -3.66 -22.87
CA ARG A 59 -0.17 -3.96 -21.42
C ARG A 59 0.55 -2.87 -20.64
N VAL A 60 0.15 -2.68 -19.39
CA VAL A 60 0.72 -1.69 -18.48
C VAL A 60 1.16 -2.34 -17.18
N PHE A 61 2.38 -2.07 -16.75
CA PHE A 61 2.83 -2.29 -15.38
C PHE A 61 2.71 -0.97 -14.61
N ILE A 62 1.88 -0.92 -13.58
CA ILE A 62 1.72 0.26 -12.73
C ILE A 62 2.77 0.20 -11.62
N ALA A 63 3.70 1.17 -11.63
CA ALA A 63 4.68 1.43 -10.56
C ALA A 63 4.57 2.90 -10.07
N LEU A 64 3.40 3.50 -10.28
CA LEU A 64 3.02 4.78 -9.69
C LEU A 64 2.64 4.58 -8.23
N HIS A 65 2.90 5.59 -7.39
CA HIS A 65 2.53 5.60 -5.98
C HIS A 65 1.70 6.84 -5.64
N GLY A 66 0.83 6.70 -4.62
CA GLY A 66 -0.02 7.77 -4.14
C GLY A 66 -1.12 8.17 -5.11
N ARG A 67 -1.52 9.45 -5.05
CA ARG A 67 -2.61 9.99 -5.88
C ARG A 67 -2.35 9.80 -7.36
N TYR A 68 -3.43 9.55 -8.12
CA TYR A 68 -3.43 9.20 -9.55
C TYR A 68 -2.83 7.84 -9.89
N GLY A 69 -2.02 7.25 -9.02
CA GLY A 69 -1.41 5.93 -9.24
C GLY A 69 -2.14 4.79 -8.53
N GLU A 70 -2.60 5.03 -7.29
CA GLU A 70 -3.19 4.01 -6.41
C GLU A 70 -4.66 4.28 -6.06
N ASP A 71 -5.25 5.36 -6.54
CA ASP A 71 -6.59 5.84 -6.16
C ASP A 71 -7.71 5.47 -7.14
N GLY A 72 -7.41 4.63 -8.13
CA GLY A 72 -8.37 4.24 -9.17
C GLY A 72 -8.38 5.15 -10.40
N THR A 73 -7.70 6.30 -10.37
CA THR A 73 -7.74 7.28 -11.46
C THR A 73 -7.05 6.75 -12.72
N VAL A 74 -5.80 6.29 -12.63
CA VAL A 74 -5.09 5.71 -13.77
C VAL A 74 -5.71 4.40 -14.21
N GLN A 75 -6.20 3.60 -13.26
CA GLN A 75 -6.93 2.36 -13.56
C GLN A 75 -8.17 2.64 -14.41
N GLY A 76 -8.97 3.66 -14.05
CA GLY A 76 -10.15 4.06 -14.85
C GLY A 76 -9.81 4.53 -16.26
N ALA A 77 -8.69 5.22 -16.44
CA ALA A 77 -8.21 5.59 -17.77
C ALA A 77 -7.81 4.36 -18.59
N LEU A 78 -7.13 3.38 -17.98
CA LEU A 78 -6.73 2.14 -18.64
C LEU A 78 -7.93 1.25 -18.99
N GLU A 79 -8.97 1.22 -18.14
CA GLU A 79 -10.26 0.58 -18.45
C GLU A 79 -10.89 1.15 -19.72
N LEU A 80 -10.98 2.50 -19.82
CA LEU A 80 -11.53 3.16 -21.00
C LEU A 80 -10.69 2.92 -22.27
N LEU A 81 -9.38 2.71 -22.11
CA LEU A 81 -8.49 2.36 -23.21
C LEU A 81 -8.56 0.87 -23.57
N GLY A 82 -9.12 0.02 -22.71
CA GLY A 82 -9.12 -1.43 -22.88
C GLY A 82 -7.71 -2.03 -22.85
N ILE A 83 -6.78 -1.43 -22.06
CA ILE A 83 -5.40 -1.90 -21.93
C ILE A 83 -5.26 -2.62 -20.58
N PRO A 84 -4.93 -3.93 -20.57
CA PRO A 84 -4.66 -4.68 -19.35
C PRO A 84 -3.55 -4.05 -18.52
N TYR A 85 -3.73 -4.03 -17.19
CA TYR A 85 -2.77 -3.44 -16.26
C TYR A 85 -2.57 -4.29 -15.01
N THR A 86 -1.45 -4.10 -14.32
CA THR A 86 -1.10 -4.83 -13.11
C THR A 86 -1.78 -4.24 -11.89
N GLY A 87 -2.14 -5.09 -10.92
CA GLY A 87 -2.68 -4.67 -9.64
C GLY A 87 -4.20 -4.63 -9.61
N SER A 88 -4.73 -3.90 -8.67
CA SER A 88 -6.16 -3.84 -8.37
C SER A 88 -6.91 -2.91 -9.31
N GLY A 89 -8.18 -3.21 -9.58
CA GLY A 89 -9.08 -2.39 -10.39
C GLY A 89 -9.49 -1.08 -9.72
N VAL A 90 -10.33 -0.30 -10.42
CA VAL A 90 -10.74 1.06 -10.03
C VAL A 90 -11.32 1.12 -8.61
N MET A 91 -12.33 0.29 -8.33
CA MET A 91 -13.03 0.33 -7.03
C MET A 91 -12.11 -0.08 -5.88
N ALA A 92 -11.35 -1.15 -6.05
CA ALA A 92 -10.46 -1.65 -5.01
C ALA A 92 -9.32 -0.67 -4.71
N SER A 93 -8.72 -0.06 -5.73
CA SER A 93 -7.70 0.98 -5.56
C SER A 93 -8.26 2.21 -4.84
N ALA A 94 -9.44 2.70 -5.23
CA ALA A 94 -10.09 3.83 -4.58
C ALA A 94 -10.46 3.55 -3.11
N LEU A 95 -10.94 2.33 -2.82
CA LEU A 95 -11.24 1.92 -1.44
C LEU A 95 -9.97 1.79 -0.60
N ALA A 96 -8.93 1.12 -1.12
CA ALA A 96 -7.69 0.89 -0.40
C ALA A 96 -6.95 2.20 -0.07
N MET A 97 -6.99 3.17 -0.98
CA MET A 97 -6.39 4.49 -0.75
C MET A 97 -7.08 5.26 0.39
N ASP A 98 -8.38 5.07 0.58
CA ASP A 98 -9.16 5.74 1.62
C ASP A 98 -9.25 4.88 2.89
N LYS A 99 -8.40 5.19 3.88
CA LYS A 99 -8.30 4.43 5.13
C LYS A 99 -9.63 4.36 5.91
N VAL A 100 -10.45 5.41 5.85
CA VAL A 100 -11.77 5.42 6.50
C VAL A 100 -12.69 4.39 5.85
N ARG A 101 -12.79 4.41 4.52
CA ARG A 101 -13.65 3.48 3.77
C ARG A 101 -13.13 2.04 3.83
N THR A 102 -11.80 1.85 3.74
CA THR A 102 -11.16 0.54 3.97
C THR A 102 -11.58 -0.05 5.31
N LYS A 103 -11.44 0.72 6.40
CA LYS A 103 -11.79 0.27 7.76
C LYS A 103 -13.29 0.02 7.92
N MET A 104 -14.16 0.81 7.28
CA MET A 104 -15.61 0.56 7.27
C MET A 104 -15.93 -0.79 6.62
N VAL A 105 -15.35 -1.09 5.45
CA VAL A 105 -15.54 -2.38 4.76
C VAL A 105 -14.97 -3.52 5.60
N TRP A 106 -13.77 -3.37 6.15
CA TRP A 106 -13.17 -4.38 7.01
C TRP A 106 -13.99 -4.67 8.26
N THR A 107 -14.49 -3.62 8.93
CA THR A 107 -15.36 -3.77 10.11
C THR A 107 -16.62 -4.54 9.75
N ALA A 108 -17.29 -4.20 8.65
CA ALA A 108 -18.49 -4.88 8.18
C ALA A 108 -18.24 -6.36 7.81
N ALA A 109 -17.03 -6.68 7.32
CA ALA A 109 -16.61 -8.04 6.96
C ALA A 109 -15.97 -8.84 8.11
N GLY A 110 -15.89 -8.27 9.32
CA GLY A 110 -15.27 -8.90 10.48
C GLY A 110 -13.76 -9.05 10.37
N ILE A 111 -13.09 -8.14 9.65
CA ILE A 111 -11.63 -7.99 9.65
C ILE A 111 -11.26 -7.06 10.81
N PRO A 112 -10.41 -7.48 11.76
CA PRO A 112 -10.03 -6.65 12.89
C PRO A 112 -9.22 -5.43 12.43
N THR A 113 -9.66 -4.24 12.83
CA THR A 113 -8.97 -2.96 12.57
C THR A 113 -9.15 -2.06 13.80
N PRO A 114 -8.20 -1.17 14.13
CA PRO A 114 -8.34 -0.25 15.25
C PRO A 114 -9.65 0.53 15.16
N ARG A 115 -10.29 0.78 16.31
CA ARG A 115 -11.46 1.68 16.38
C ARG A 115 -11.05 3.05 15.87
N PHE A 116 -11.92 3.71 15.16
CA PHE A 116 -11.61 4.98 14.53
C PHE A 116 -12.85 5.88 14.45
N GLU A 117 -12.61 7.17 14.31
CA GLU A 117 -13.63 8.20 14.06
C GLU A 117 -13.11 9.19 13.02
N VAL A 118 -14.01 9.68 12.18
CA VAL A 118 -13.73 10.85 11.34
C VAL A 118 -13.89 12.09 12.22
N ILE A 119 -12.91 12.98 12.16
CA ILE A 119 -12.87 14.20 12.95
C ILE A 119 -12.78 15.44 12.06
N ASP A 120 -13.31 16.55 12.54
CA ASP A 120 -13.30 17.87 11.91
C ASP A 120 -13.01 18.98 12.93
N ALA A 121 -12.92 20.22 12.48
CA ALA A 121 -12.61 21.36 13.33
C ALA A 121 -13.64 21.61 14.46
N GLY A 122 -14.87 21.09 14.32
CA GLY A 122 -15.95 21.19 15.30
C GLY A 122 -16.09 19.98 16.22
N SER A 123 -15.18 19.01 16.13
CA SER A 123 -15.26 17.78 16.91
C SER A 123 -15.14 18.02 18.42
N ASP A 124 -15.91 17.27 19.21
CA ASP A 124 -15.77 17.19 20.66
C ASP A 124 -14.48 16.40 21.02
N TRP A 125 -13.37 17.11 21.19
CA TRP A 125 -12.04 16.53 21.41
C TRP A 125 -11.96 15.64 22.63
N ASP A 126 -12.57 16.07 23.74
CA ASP A 126 -12.64 15.25 24.97
C ASP A 126 -13.50 14.01 24.75
N GLY A 127 -14.57 14.14 23.98
CA GLY A 127 -15.41 13.01 23.57
C GLY A 127 -14.67 12.02 22.71
N VAL A 128 -13.90 12.47 21.70
CA VAL A 128 -13.04 11.63 20.87
C VAL A 128 -12.04 10.86 21.73
N ALA A 129 -11.33 11.57 22.63
CA ALA A 129 -10.34 10.95 23.53
C ALA A 129 -11.00 9.90 24.47
N ARG A 130 -12.20 10.17 24.99
CA ARG A 130 -12.94 9.20 25.82
C ARG A 130 -13.37 7.95 25.07
N ARG A 131 -13.85 8.11 23.80
CA ARG A 131 -14.35 6.98 22.98
C ARG A 131 -13.24 6.09 22.45
N LEU A 132 -12.16 6.68 21.95
CA LEU A 132 -11.04 5.93 21.38
C LEU A 132 -10.00 5.51 22.41
N GLY A 133 -9.84 6.24 23.48
CA GLY A 133 -8.76 6.08 24.46
C GLY A 133 -7.50 6.84 24.05
N LEU A 134 -6.58 7.01 25.02
CA LEU A 134 -5.26 7.60 24.78
C LEU A 134 -4.19 6.56 25.11
N PRO A 135 -3.08 6.52 24.38
CA PRO A 135 -2.79 7.34 23.22
C PRO A 135 -3.63 6.96 22.00
N LEU A 136 -3.77 7.89 21.05
CA LEU A 136 -4.42 7.66 19.76
C LEU A 136 -3.60 8.25 18.60
N ILE A 137 -3.91 7.87 17.37
CA ILE A 137 -3.28 8.38 16.16
C ILE A 137 -4.26 9.29 15.41
N VAL A 138 -3.81 10.48 15.06
CA VAL A 138 -4.51 11.38 14.14
C VAL A 138 -3.75 11.39 12.82
N LYS A 139 -4.46 11.21 11.69
CA LYS A 139 -3.84 11.15 10.36
C LYS A 139 -4.81 11.54 9.25
N PRO A 140 -4.30 12.01 8.10
CA PRO A 140 -5.08 12.12 6.87
C PRO A 140 -5.55 10.74 6.41
N ALA A 141 -6.76 10.66 5.84
CA ALA A 141 -7.33 9.38 5.42
C ALA A 141 -6.75 8.85 4.11
N ARG A 142 -6.30 9.74 3.19
CA ARG A 142 -5.92 9.39 1.81
C ARG A 142 -4.48 9.78 1.46
N GLU A 143 -3.62 9.87 2.47
CA GLU A 143 -2.17 10.07 2.27
C GLU A 143 -1.39 8.83 2.68
N GLY A 144 -0.28 8.59 1.97
CA GLY A 144 0.65 7.51 2.26
C GLY A 144 1.81 7.93 3.16
N SER A 145 2.73 7.00 3.41
CA SER A 145 4.08 7.27 3.93
C SER A 145 4.14 8.06 5.26
N THR A 146 3.15 7.92 6.13
CA THR A 146 3.11 8.55 7.47
C THR A 146 3.02 10.09 7.43
N ILE A 147 2.69 10.67 6.27
CA ILE A 147 2.55 12.12 6.10
C ILE A 147 1.38 12.64 6.95
N GLY A 148 1.63 13.66 7.77
CA GLY A 148 0.60 14.29 8.61
C GLY A 148 0.09 13.44 9.78
N LEU A 149 0.76 12.32 10.10
CA LEU A 149 0.41 11.45 11.22
C LEU A 149 0.95 12.02 12.54
N THR A 150 0.12 12.01 13.58
CA THR A 150 0.50 12.41 14.94
C THR A 150 0.01 11.40 15.96
N LYS A 151 0.90 10.91 16.84
CA LYS A 151 0.54 10.18 18.04
C LYS A 151 0.20 11.18 19.14
N VAL A 152 -1.04 11.12 19.62
CA VAL A 152 -1.59 12.02 20.65
C VAL A 152 -1.70 11.29 21.97
N THR A 153 -1.06 11.82 23.01
CA THR A 153 -1.04 11.24 24.37
C THR A 153 -1.96 11.96 25.35
N GLU A 154 -2.44 13.16 24.98
CA GLU A 154 -3.35 13.98 25.81
C GLU A 154 -4.39 14.69 24.94
N ALA A 155 -5.63 14.81 25.42
CA ALA A 155 -6.73 15.36 24.64
C ALA A 155 -6.49 16.80 24.16
N ALA A 156 -5.77 17.59 24.93
CA ALA A 156 -5.43 18.99 24.60
C ALA A 156 -4.59 19.13 23.31
N ALA A 157 -3.88 18.07 22.89
CA ALA A 157 -3.08 18.07 21.66
C ALA A 157 -3.90 17.73 20.39
N LEU A 158 -5.13 17.23 20.53
CA LEU A 158 -5.97 16.83 19.38
C LEU A 158 -6.24 17.94 18.35
N PRO A 159 -6.58 19.19 18.76
CA PRO A 159 -6.80 20.28 17.80
C PRO A 159 -5.57 20.54 16.91
N GLY A 160 -4.37 20.52 17.50
CA GLY A 160 -3.11 20.71 16.78
C GLY A 160 -2.81 19.55 15.82
N ALA A 161 -3.02 18.31 16.26
CA ALA A 161 -2.85 17.11 15.45
C ALA A 161 -3.84 17.10 14.27
N TYR A 162 -5.11 17.48 14.51
CA TYR A 162 -6.10 17.65 13.45
C TYR A 162 -5.64 18.71 12.43
N ALA A 163 -5.21 19.90 12.89
CA ALA A 163 -4.80 20.98 12.00
C ALA A 163 -3.63 20.56 11.09
N LEU A 164 -2.66 19.80 11.64
CA LEU A 164 -1.56 19.24 10.85
C LEU A 164 -2.07 18.27 9.78
N ALA A 165 -2.91 17.29 10.15
CA ALA A 165 -3.46 16.31 9.23
C ALA A 165 -4.36 16.96 8.16
N ALA A 166 -5.18 17.94 8.54
CA ALA A 166 -6.07 18.68 7.65
C ALA A 166 -5.32 19.52 6.60
N GLY A 167 -4.06 19.85 6.84
CA GLY A 167 -3.18 20.47 5.85
C GLY A 167 -2.83 19.57 4.66
N HIS A 168 -3.02 18.25 4.82
CA HIS A 168 -2.68 17.25 3.80
C HIS A 168 -3.93 16.63 3.14
N ASP A 169 -5.02 16.46 3.90
CA ASP A 169 -6.27 15.93 3.37
C ASP A 169 -7.49 16.53 4.10
N ALA A 170 -8.53 16.84 3.34
CA ALA A 170 -9.79 17.31 3.91
C ALA A 170 -10.51 16.24 4.77
N LEU A 171 -10.21 14.96 4.56
CA LEU A 171 -10.73 13.86 5.37
C LEU A 171 -9.68 13.43 6.39
N VAL A 172 -9.93 13.74 7.67
CA VAL A 172 -9.04 13.40 8.78
C VAL A 172 -9.71 12.37 9.68
N MET A 173 -8.90 11.42 10.16
CA MET A 173 -9.36 10.41 11.11
C MET A 173 -8.50 10.38 12.37
N ALA A 174 -9.13 10.03 13.48
CA ALA A 174 -8.49 9.59 14.70
C ALA A 174 -8.71 8.09 14.87
N GLU A 175 -7.69 7.35 15.31
CA GLU A 175 -7.81 5.92 15.58
C GLU A 175 -7.10 5.52 16.87
N GLU A 176 -7.56 4.46 17.50
CA GLU A 176 -6.95 3.83 18.65
C GLU A 176 -5.48 3.45 18.34
N PHE A 177 -4.56 3.85 19.21
CA PHE A 177 -3.18 3.39 19.11
C PHE A 177 -3.07 1.94 19.57
N ILE A 178 -2.58 1.08 18.68
CA ILE A 178 -2.39 -0.34 19.00
C ILE A 178 -0.93 -0.57 19.37
N GLU A 179 -0.71 -1.05 20.58
CA GLU A 179 0.60 -1.51 21.03
C GLU A 179 0.85 -2.95 20.55
N GLY A 180 2.01 -3.18 19.92
CA GLY A 180 2.37 -4.49 19.42
C GLY A 180 3.54 -4.49 18.45
N SER A 181 3.75 -5.63 17.81
CA SER A 181 4.75 -5.81 16.76
C SER A 181 4.16 -5.43 15.41
N GLU A 182 4.85 -4.56 14.68
CA GLU A 182 4.46 -4.20 13.32
C GLU A 182 4.81 -5.34 12.37
N LEU A 183 3.81 -5.80 11.62
CA LEU A 183 3.92 -6.83 10.61
C LEU A 183 3.41 -6.30 9.27
N THR A 184 3.97 -6.84 8.20
CA THR A 184 3.44 -6.62 6.86
C THR A 184 3.43 -7.92 6.08
N ALA A 185 2.48 -8.06 5.17
CA ALA A 185 2.40 -9.18 4.25
C ALA A 185 2.01 -8.73 2.86
N GLY A 186 2.87 -9.02 1.88
CA GLY A 186 2.50 -8.96 0.47
C GLY A 186 1.57 -10.11 0.08
N PHE A 187 0.85 -9.93 -1.02
CA PHE A 187 0.18 -11.02 -1.72
C PHE A 187 0.47 -10.96 -3.22
N LEU A 188 0.42 -12.11 -3.88
CA LEU A 188 0.65 -12.28 -5.31
C LEU A 188 -0.35 -13.31 -5.85
N GLY A 189 -1.29 -12.87 -6.69
CA GLY A 189 -2.44 -13.66 -7.08
C GLY A 189 -3.29 -14.04 -5.87
N ASP A 190 -3.52 -15.33 -5.69
CA ASP A 190 -4.34 -15.87 -4.60
C ASP A 190 -3.55 -16.28 -3.35
N GLU A 191 -2.28 -15.95 -3.27
CA GLU A 191 -1.39 -16.35 -2.18
C GLU A 191 -0.77 -15.17 -1.45
N ALA A 192 -0.81 -15.19 -0.10
CA ALA A 192 -0.04 -14.27 0.70
C ALA A 192 1.43 -14.74 0.76
N LEU A 193 2.34 -13.80 0.59
CA LEU A 193 3.78 -14.02 0.76
C LEU A 193 4.13 -14.17 2.25
N PRO A 194 5.34 -14.65 2.59
CA PRO A 194 5.83 -14.68 3.96
C PRO A 194 5.70 -13.32 4.66
N LEU A 195 5.35 -13.35 5.95
CA LEU A 195 5.26 -12.15 6.77
C LEU A 195 6.65 -11.55 7.01
N ILE A 196 6.69 -10.23 7.11
CA ILE A 196 7.85 -9.48 7.55
C ILE A 196 7.51 -8.80 8.87
N ARG A 197 8.35 -8.96 9.89
CA ARG A 197 8.28 -8.16 11.10
C ARG A 197 9.20 -6.95 10.97
N ILE A 198 8.66 -5.77 11.25
CA ILE A 198 9.35 -4.49 11.15
C ILE A 198 9.73 -4.05 12.56
N GLU A 199 10.98 -3.68 12.74
CA GLU A 199 11.53 -3.14 13.98
C GLU A 199 12.15 -1.78 13.66
N ALA A 200 11.33 -0.74 13.77
CA ALA A 200 11.74 0.64 13.51
C ALA A 200 12.45 1.24 14.73
N PRO A 201 13.43 2.14 14.54
CA PRO A 201 14.08 2.86 15.61
C PRO A 201 13.06 3.61 16.46
N GLN A 202 13.14 3.44 17.79
CA GLN A 202 12.22 4.05 18.75
C GLN A 202 10.71 3.81 18.46
N GLY A 203 10.38 2.78 17.68
CA GLY A 203 9.00 2.48 17.27
C GLY A 203 8.41 3.47 16.28
N ASN A 204 9.24 4.26 15.57
CA ASN A 204 8.80 5.27 14.60
C ASN A 204 9.10 4.81 13.17
N TYR A 205 8.11 4.22 12.50
CA TYR A 205 8.21 3.77 11.10
C TYR A 205 7.67 4.85 10.15
N ASP A 206 8.34 6.02 10.14
CA ASP A 206 8.02 7.17 9.28
C ASP A 206 8.64 7.06 7.86
N TYR A 207 8.38 8.07 7.03
CA TYR A 207 8.88 8.14 5.65
C TYR A 207 10.40 7.99 5.56
N GLN A 208 11.15 8.65 6.45
CA GLN A 208 12.61 8.58 6.47
C GLN A 208 13.09 7.16 6.80
N ASN A 209 12.47 6.53 7.80
CA ASN A 209 12.81 5.16 8.23
C ASN A 209 12.33 4.09 7.25
N LYS A 210 11.32 4.40 6.41
CA LYS A 210 10.82 3.47 5.36
C LYS A 210 11.73 3.37 4.15
N TYR A 211 12.34 4.47 3.73
CA TYR A 211 12.98 4.55 2.40
C TYR A 211 14.46 4.95 2.42
N PHE A 212 14.93 5.61 3.48
CA PHE A 212 16.24 6.25 3.49
C PHE A 212 17.12 5.90 4.70
N SER A 213 16.61 5.12 5.66
CA SER A 213 17.36 4.71 6.85
C SER A 213 17.66 3.22 6.84
N ASP A 214 18.90 2.86 7.13
CA ASP A 214 19.33 1.47 7.34
C ASP A 214 19.15 1.02 8.82
N GLU A 215 18.59 1.88 9.69
CA GLU A 215 18.38 1.56 11.10
C GLU A 215 17.15 0.69 11.33
N THR A 216 16.17 0.71 10.41
CA THR A 216 15.00 -0.18 10.45
C THR A 216 15.40 -1.61 10.14
N LYS A 217 15.10 -2.54 11.05
CA LYS A 217 15.37 -3.95 10.85
C LYS A 217 14.13 -4.67 10.31
N TYR A 218 14.33 -5.45 9.29
CA TYR A 218 13.31 -6.28 8.66
C TYR A 218 13.62 -7.76 8.90
N HIS A 219 12.73 -8.45 9.58
CA HIS A 219 12.88 -9.87 9.89
C HIS A 219 11.99 -10.69 8.94
N CYS A 220 12.61 -11.38 8.00
CA CYS A 220 11.97 -12.29 7.08
C CYS A 220 12.82 -13.58 6.97
N PRO A 221 12.42 -14.68 7.62
CA PRO A 221 11.15 -14.99 8.31
C PRO A 221 10.84 -14.07 9.50
N CYS A 222 9.55 -13.84 9.75
CA CYS A 222 9.09 -12.90 10.79
C CYS A 222 9.30 -13.41 12.24
N GLY A 223 9.64 -14.71 12.41
CA GLY A 223 9.89 -15.35 13.70
C GLY A 223 8.64 -15.84 14.43
N LEU A 224 7.47 -15.83 13.81
CA LEU A 224 6.25 -16.42 14.35
C LEU A 224 6.23 -17.95 14.12
N PRO A 225 5.51 -18.71 14.98
CA PRO A 225 5.21 -20.12 14.69
C PRO A 225 4.44 -20.27 13.36
N ASP A 226 4.72 -21.33 12.59
CA ASP A 226 4.15 -21.55 11.26
C ASP A 226 2.61 -21.48 11.24
N ALA A 227 1.95 -22.09 12.23
CA ALA A 227 0.49 -22.07 12.34
C ALA A 227 -0.08 -20.65 12.54
N GLU A 228 0.62 -19.82 13.30
CA GLU A 228 0.21 -18.44 13.53
C GLU A 228 0.45 -17.59 12.26
N GLU A 229 1.63 -17.72 11.63
CA GLU A 229 1.93 -17.05 10.38
C GLU A 229 0.89 -17.42 9.30
N GLN A 230 0.57 -18.69 9.15
CA GLN A 230 -0.42 -19.16 8.17
C GLN A 230 -1.82 -18.60 8.45
N ARG A 231 -2.23 -18.51 9.72
CA ARG A 231 -3.49 -17.87 10.12
C ARG A 231 -3.52 -16.40 9.69
N ILE A 232 -2.45 -15.66 9.95
CA ILE A 232 -2.36 -14.22 9.59
C ILE A 232 -2.36 -14.07 8.06
N ARG A 233 -1.60 -14.88 7.33
CA ARG A 233 -1.60 -14.87 5.85
C ARG A 233 -3.00 -15.11 5.29
N SER A 234 -3.77 -16.03 5.86
CA SER A 234 -5.17 -16.27 5.48
C SER A 234 -6.06 -15.04 5.73
N MET A 235 -5.83 -14.32 6.83
CA MET A 235 -6.54 -13.07 7.14
C MET A 235 -6.15 -11.95 6.17
N VAL A 236 -4.88 -11.86 5.75
CA VAL A 236 -4.42 -10.92 4.71
C VAL A 236 -5.17 -11.15 3.40
N MET A 237 -5.26 -12.40 2.94
CA MET A 237 -6.02 -12.72 1.73
C MET A 237 -7.50 -12.40 1.87
N LYS A 238 -8.11 -12.64 3.04
CA LYS A 238 -9.49 -12.24 3.30
C LYS A 238 -9.64 -10.72 3.27
N SER A 239 -8.73 -9.97 3.89
CA SER A 239 -8.76 -8.50 3.92
C SER A 239 -8.62 -7.87 2.53
N ALA A 240 -7.80 -8.46 1.64
CA ALA A 240 -7.66 -8.05 0.26
C ALA A 240 -8.93 -8.34 -0.56
N ARG A 241 -9.48 -9.56 -0.44
CA ARG A 241 -10.67 -9.99 -1.20
C ARG A 241 -11.91 -9.16 -0.89
N VAL A 242 -12.15 -8.78 0.36
CA VAL A 242 -13.34 -7.98 0.73
C VAL A 242 -13.28 -6.54 0.19
N LEU A 243 -12.09 -6.04 -0.12
CA LEU A 243 -11.88 -4.77 -0.83
C LEU A 243 -11.94 -4.92 -2.36
N GLY A 244 -11.94 -6.16 -2.86
CA GLY A 244 -11.84 -6.45 -4.29
C GLY A 244 -10.43 -6.31 -4.86
N CYS A 245 -9.39 -6.34 -4.00
CA CYS A 245 -7.99 -6.28 -4.45
C CYS A 245 -7.62 -7.52 -5.25
N ALA A 246 -6.85 -7.32 -6.33
CA ALA A 246 -6.40 -8.34 -7.26
C ALA A 246 -4.92 -8.18 -7.63
N GLY A 247 -4.37 -9.19 -8.29
CA GLY A 247 -3.01 -9.18 -8.82
C GLY A 247 -1.95 -9.25 -7.73
N TRP A 248 -1.66 -8.14 -7.09
CA TRP A 248 -0.67 -8.04 -6.02
C TRP A 248 -0.95 -6.85 -5.12
N GLY A 249 -0.37 -6.85 -3.94
CA GLY A 249 -0.52 -5.77 -2.98
C GLY A 249 0.16 -6.09 -1.65
N ARG A 250 -0.06 -5.26 -0.62
CA ARG A 250 0.52 -5.41 0.72
C ARG A 250 -0.44 -4.90 1.79
N ALA A 251 -0.67 -5.71 2.80
CA ALA A 251 -1.39 -5.33 4.00
C ALA A 251 -0.41 -5.03 5.15
N ASP A 252 -0.63 -3.92 5.84
CA ASP A 252 0.14 -3.52 7.03
C ASP A 252 -0.75 -3.72 8.27
N LEU A 253 -0.20 -4.31 9.33
CA LEU A 253 -0.94 -4.74 10.51
C LEU A 253 -0.08 -4.71 11.78
N ILE A 254 -0.72 -4.60 12.94
CA ILE A 254 -0.08 -4.76 14.25
C ILE A 254 -0.53 -6.08 14.88
N ARG A 255 0.44 -6.86 15.37
CA ARG A 255 0.20 -8.05 16.20
C ARG A 255 0.37 -7.69 17.67
N LYS A 256 -0.70 -7.83 18.43
CA LYS A 256 -0.69 -7.57 19.88
C LYS A 256 -0.02 -8.72 20.64
N ALA A 257 0.31 -8.47 21.92
CA ALA A 257 0.93 -9.46 22.80
C ALA A 257 0.08 -10.74 22.99
N ASP A 258 -1.24 -10.62 22.90
CA ASP A 258 -2.18 -11.74 23.00
C ASP A 258 -2.30 -12.55 21.69
N GLY A 259 -1.54 -12.22 20.66
CA GLY A 259 -1.57 -12.87 19.34
C GLY A 259 -2.70 -12.38 18.41
N SER A 260 -3.59 -11.49 18.88
CA SER A 260 -4.57 -10.86 18.01
C SER A 260 -3.90 -9.85 17.06
N VAL A 261 -4.51 -9.62 15.90
CA VAL A 261 -3.98 -8.69 14.89
C VAL A 261 -4.98 -7.58 14.59
N GLN A 262 -4.47 -6.41 14.21
CA GLN A 262 -5.24 -5.25 13.80
C GLN A 262 -4.70 -4.74 12.46
N PHE A 263 -5.52 -4.75 11.42
CA PHE A 263 -5.16 -4.28 10.09
C PHE A 263 -5.19 -2.75 10.04
N LEU A 264 -4.11 -2.15 9.54
CA LEU A 264 -3.96 -0.69 9.46
C LEU A 264 -4.37 -0.14 8.10
N GLU A 265 -3.81 -0.72 7.03
CA GLU A 265 -4.03 -0.27 5.65
C GLU A 265 -3.76 -1.39 4.63
N MET A 266 -4.25 -1.19 3.40
CA MET A 266 -3.98 -2.01 2.23
C MET A 266 -3.32 -1.15 1.16
N ASN A 267 -2.18 -1.59 0.63
CA ASN A 267 -1.45 -0.92 -0.44
C ASN A 267 -1.62 -1.72 -1.73
N THR A 268 -2.16 -1.10 -2.78
CA THR A 268 -2.47 -1.76 -4.07
C THR A 268 -1.37 -1.65 -5.11
N SER A 269 -0.39 -0.75 -4.91
CA SER A 269 0.82 -0.65 -5.72
C SER A 269 2.04 -0.39 -4.81
N PRO A 270 2.43 -1.37 -3.98
CA PRO A 270 3.53 -1.20 -3.04
C PRO A 270 4.86 -0.98 -3.75
N GLY A 271 5.83 -0.33 -3.07
CA GLY A 271 7.14 -0.03 -3.63
C GLY A 271 7.90 -1.24 -4.15
N MET A 272 8.72 -1.02 -5.18
CA MET A 272 9.57 -2.01 -5.85
C MET A 272 11.04 -1.58 -5.88
N THR A 273 11.49 -0.93 -4.80
CA THR A 273 12.90 -0.57 -4.58
C THR A 273 13.69 -1.71 -3.92
N GLY A 274 14.99 -1.54 -3.76
CA GLY A 274 15.85 -2.53 -3.08
C GLY A 274 15.47 -2.80 -1.62
N HIS A 275 14.85 -1.82 -0.94
CA HIS A 275 14.39 -1.93 0.46
C HIS A 275 12.89 -2.28 0.57
N SER A 276 12.21 -2.50 -0.56
CA SER A 276 10.76 -2.73 -0.56
C SER A 276 10.39 -4.11 -0.04
N LEU A 277 9.29 -4.16 0.71
CA LEU A 277 8.89 -5.31 1.52
C LEU A 277 8.32 -6.46 0.67
N VAL A 278 7.59 -6.16 -0.42
CA VAL A 278 7.07 -7.22 -1.32
C VAL A 278 8.21 -7.96 -2.02
N PRO A 279 9.22 -7.31 -2.62
CA PRO A 279 10.41 -8.00 -3.13
C PRO A 279 11.16 -8.82 -2.07
N MET A 280 11.24 -8.33 -0.83
CA MET A 280 11.87 -9.05 0.28
C MET A 280 11.09 -10.34 0.62
N ALA A 281 9.78 -10.25 0.77
CA ALA A 281 8.92 -11.40 1.03
C ALA A 281 8.94 -12.41 -0.11
N ALA A 282 8.94 -11.94 -1.37
CA ALA A 282 9.02 -12.79 -2.55
C ALA A 282 10.34 -13.56 -2.60
N ARG A 283 11.47 -12.92 -2.26
CA ARG A 283 12.79 -13.58 -2.15
C ARG A 283 12.77 -14.67 -1.09
N GLN A 284 12.14 -14.43 0.07
CA GLN A 284 11.96 -15.45 1.11
C GLN A 284 11.10 -16.61 0.62
N ALA A 285 10.14 -16.36 -0.27
CA ALA A 285 9.34 -17.40 -0.94
C ALA A 285 10.08 -18.10 -2.11
N GLY A 286 11.35 -17.77 -2.38
CA GLY A 286 12.17 -18.38 -3.44
C GLY A 286 12.01 -17.73 -4.81
N LEU A 287 11.36 -16.56 -4.92
CA LEU A 287 11.24 -15.84 -6.19
C LEU A 287 12.33 -14.78 -6.32
N SER A 288 13.04 -14.75 -7.46
CA SER A 288 13.90 -13.60 -7.79
C SER A 288 13.06 -12.36 -8.08
N PHE A 289 13.69 -11.19 -8.09
CA PHE A 289 13.00 -9.94 -8.41
C PHE A 289 12.40 -9.97 -9.82
N GLU A 290 13.14 -10.50 -10.79
CA GLU A 290 12.68 -10.69 -12.17
C GLU A 290 11.46 -11.63 -12.24
N GLN A 291 11.49 -12.74 -11.50
CA GLN A 291 10.36 -13.67 -11.44
C GLN A 291 9.12 -13.03 -10.80
N LEU A 292 9.30 -12.24 -9.74
CA LEU A 292 8.21 -11.48 -9.12
C LEU A 292 7.58 -10.51 -10.13
N VAL A 293 8.40 -9.70 -10.80
CA VAL A 293 7.93 -8.70 -11.77
C VAL A 293 7.19 -9.36 -12.94
N LEU A 294 7.72 -10.47 -13.48
CA LEU A 294 7.04 -11.24 -14.53
C LEU A 294 5.70 -11.81 -14.06
N ARG A 295 5.65 -12.39 -12.86
CA ARG A 295 4.40 -12.93 -12.28
C ARG A 295 3.35 -11.83 -12.08
N ILE A 296 3.76 -10.64 -11.61
CA ILE A 296 2.86 -9.48 -11.50
C ILE A 296 2.34 -9.08 -12.88
N LEU A 297 3.22 -9.02 -13.90
CA LEU A 297 2.83 -8.66 -15.27
C LEU A 297 1.88 -9.70 -15.90
N GLU A 298 2.07 -10.98 -15.61
CA GLU A 298 1.18 -12.07 -16.08
C GLU A 298 -0.24 -11.94 -15.54
N LEU A 299 -0.40 -11.35 -14.32
CA LEU A 299 -1.69 -11.11 -13.69
C LEU A 299 -2.40 -9.84 -14.18
N ALA A 300 -1.83 -9.11 -15.15
CA ALA A 300 -2.46 -7.91 -15.72
C ALA A 300 -3.80 -8.25 -16.38
N HIS A 301 -4.82 -7.46 -16.09
CA HIS A 301 -6.19 -7.65 -16.58
C HIS A 301 -6.88 -6.31 -16.85
N VAL A 302 -8.03 -6.35 -17.47
CA VAL A 302 -9.04 -5.28 -17.58
C VAL A 302 -10.26 -5.77 -16.81
N GLY A 303 -10.88 -4.94 -15.99
CA GLY A 303 -12.13 -5.31 -15.30
C GLY A 303 -12.18 -4.99 -13.84
#